data_70f5b25eb748496783fe1fc55744075d
#
_entry.id   70f5b25eb748496783fe1fc55744075d
#
_cell.length_a   1.000
_cell.length_b   1.000
_cell.length_c   1.000
_cell.angle_alpha   90.00
_cell.angle_beta   90.00
_cell.angle_gamma   90.00
#
_symmetry.space_group_name_H-M   'P 1'
#
loop_
_entity.id
_entity.type
_entity.pdbx_description
1 polymer ?
#
loop_
_entity_poly.entity_id
_entity_poly.type
_entity_poly.pdbx_seq_one_letter_code
_entity_poly.pdbx_strand_id
1 'polypeptide(L)'
;MGRSVYVVVWVCLALLVSGCRRSADVSTEEQPFLVNLDLNVALSDIAVPRSRVSSDAAPANDDEKMQTLRIIVVRPDGTVEANRFVKPSVALVYDRQERFKVVGREKKQVYLFVNEGNTVVETMDGTPVSAGGKLSEYLTAIGVGDSFPAGVLASLVIRLDGDSAQLSGALPMNESHEIEVGATDCSFELFVTRAAVKFTYRITNQSERNLVLTGLTIDRMARREYYLPHGTVYADNEDGIREIVQYDAVPADYYTFVYADDAISDAGIALPHGKTVELPAIYLLEGKSAEPYATSLAINGIEQRKAFPSLPQLPRNTHVVVNVRIPRYGNGAVEWQVDVVPYDEVSLEPGFGV
;
A
#
# COMPACT_ATOMS: atom_id res chain seq x y z
N MET A 1 20.19 92.58 8.82
CA MET A 1 20.37 91.36 8.03
C MET A 1 20.86 90.14 8.85
N GLY A 2 20.68 90.09 10.17
CA GLY A 2 21.26 89.02 10.98
C GLY A 2 20.30 88.04 11.66
N ARG A 3 18.98 88.29 11.57
CA ARG A 3 18.00 87.44 12.29
C ARG A 3 17.40 86.29 11.45
N SER A 4 17.40 86.39 10.14
CA SER A 4 16.82 85.31 9.30
C SER A 4 17.74 84.10 9.09
N VAL A 5 19.08 84.28 9.20
CA VAL A 5 20.01 83.16 8.99
C VAL A 5 20.00 82.16 10.15
N TYR A 6 19.79 82.60 11.36
CA TYR A 6 19.73 81.72 12.53
C TYR A 6 18.50 80.85 12.56
N VAL A 7 17.37 81.32 12.05
CA VAL A 7 16.12 80.53 12.00
C VAL A 7 16.23 79.41 10.95
N VAL A 8 16.88 79.65 9.83
CA VAL A 8 17.10 78.63 8.77
C VAL A 8 18.03 77.55 9.23
N VAL A 9 19.11 77.89 9.98
CA VAL A 9 20.05 76.93 10.51
C VAL A 9 19.44 76.06 11.58
N TRP A 10 18.55 76.58 12.47
CA TRP A 10 17.85 75.82 13.47
C TRP A 10 16.76 74.89 12.86
N VAL A 11 16.10 75.28 11.77
CA VAL A 11 15.15 74.45 11.07
C VAL A 11 15.85 73.30 10.33
N CYS A 12 17.01 73.57 9.71
CA CYS A 12 17.80 72.53 9.07
C CYS A 12 18.42 71.55 10.10
N LEU A 13 18.81 72.00 11.31
CA LEU A 13 19.33 71.13 12.34
C LEU A 13 18.21 70.27 12.99
N ALA A 14 16.98 70.78 13.08
CA ALA A 14 15.81 70.00 13.56
C ALA A 14 15.38 68.93 12.56
N LEU A 15 15.58 69.11 11.26
CA LEU A 15 15.27 68.14 10.25
C LEU A 15 16.31 67.00 10.16
N LEU A 16 17.54 67.20 10.60
CA LEU A 16 18.60 66.19 10.63
C LEU A 16 18.49 65.20 11.82
N VAL A 17 17.72 65.52 12.87
CA VAL A 17 17.54 64.67 14.03
C VAL A 17 16.27 63.77 13.90
N SER A 18 15.36 64.05 12.96
CA SER A 18 14.16 63.28 12.71
C SER A 18 14.36 62.06 11.76
N GLY A 19 15.55 61.85 11.25
CA GLY A 19 15.81 60.86 10.20
C GLY A 19 16.67 59.69 10.64
N CYS A 20 16.43 59.04 11.76
CA CYS A 20 16.97 57.71 12.05
C CYS A 20 16.28 57.06 13.24
N ARG A 21 15.01 56.74 13.10
CA ARG A 21 14.41 55.60 13.80
C ARG A 21 13.63 54.80 12.77
N ARG A 22 14.32 54.26 11.79
CA ARG A 22 13.93 52.97 11.25
C ARG A 22 14.38 51.98 12.34
N SER A 23 13.44 51.62 13.20
CA SER A 23 13.44 50.31 13.82
C SER A 23 13.55 49.35 12.61
N ALA A 24 14.73 48.84 12.34
CA ALA A 24 14.82 47.59 11.68
C ALA A 24 14.05 46.63 12.62
N ASP A 25 12.81 46.34 12.32
CA ASP A 25 12.27 45.04 12.66
C ASP A 25 13.24 44.04 12.05
N VAL A 26 14.29 43.75 12.83
CA VAL A 26 14.99 42.50 12.68
C VAL A 26 13.90 41.49 13.05
N SER A 27 13.16 41.02 12.06
CA SER A 27 12.50 39.75 12.15
C SER A 27 13.60 38.80 12.50
N THR A 28 13.77 38.52 13.78
CA THR A 28 14.50 37.37 14.26
C THR A 28 13.76 36.22 13.60
N GLU A 29 14.25 35.75 12.45
CA GLU A 29 13.85 34.45 11.94
C GLU A 29 14.15 33.51 13.11
N GLU A 30 13.11 33.13 13.84
CA GLU A 30 13.25 32.11 14.88
C GLU A 30 13.84 30.90 14.18
N GLN A 31 15.06 30.59 14.54
CA GLN A 31 15.72 29.40 13.98
C GLN A 31 14.79 28.21 14.21
N PRO A 32 14.52 27.42 13.16
CA PRO A 32 13.59 26.32 13.28
C PRO A 32 14.02 25.39 14.42
N PHE A 33 13.12 25.13 15.31
CA PHE A 33 13.35 24.24 16.45
C PHE A 33 13.42 22.79 15.96
N LEU A 34 14.61 22.21 15.93
CA LEU A 34 14.83 20.87 15.37
C LEU A 34 14.81 19.80 16.46
N VAL A 35 14.12 18.71 16.21
CA VAL A 35 14.05 17.51 17.04
C VAL A 35 14.42 16.26 16.23
N ASN A 36 14.78 15.18 16.95
CA ASN A 36 14.94 13.88 16.32
C ASN A 36 13.57 13.18 16.25
N LEU A 37 13.25 12.70 15.07
CA LEU A 37 12.06 11.91 14.77
C LEU A 37 12.50 10.49 14.40
N ASP A 38 12.15 9.53 15.22
CA ASP A 38 12.36 8.12 14.97
C ASP A 38 11.08 7.52 14.39
N LEU A 39 11.16 6.94 13.20
CA LEU A 39 10.06 6.26 12.54
C LEU A 39 10.36 4.76 12.48
N ASN A 40 9.49 3.96 13.07
CA ASN A 40 9.49 2.50 12.94
C ASN A 40 8.40 2.11 11.95
N VAL A 41 8.78 1.57 10.79
CA VAL A 41 7.85 1.20 9.71
C VAL A 41 7.73 -0.31 9.65
N ALA A 42 6.52 -0.81 9.84
CA ALA A 42 6.19 -2.23 9.81
C ALA A 42 5.20 -2.56 8.70
N LEU A 43 5.09 -3.84 8.35
CA LEU A 43 4.01 -4.34 7.51
C LEU A 43 2.70 -4.30 8.30
N SER A 44 1.62 -3.93 7.63
CA SER A 44 0.30 -3.88 8.26
C SER A 44 -0.26 -5.27 8.53
N ASP A 45 -0.78 -5.43 9.75
CA ASP A 45 -1.64 -6.56 10.16
C ASP A 45 -3.12 -6.21 10.01
N ILE A 46 -3.48 -5.36 9.05
CA ILE A 46 -4.88 -4.98 8.85
C ILE A 46 -5.70 -6.24 8.61
N ALA A 47 -6.59 -6.52 9.55
CA ALA A 47 -7.51 -7.63 9.46
C ALA A 47 -8.74 -7.24 8.63
N VAL A 48 -9.21 -8.16 7.83
CA VAL A 48 -10.59 -8.12 7.34
C VAL A 48 -11.49 -8.54 8.50
N PRO A 49 -12.65 -7.87 8.74
CA PRO A 49 -13.53 -8.19 9.85
C PRO A 49 -13.85 -9.69 9.86
N ARG A 50 -13.38 -10.44 10.85
CA ARG A 50 -13.67 -11.82 11.27
C ARG A 50 -12.49 -12.78 11.43
N SER A 51 -11.23 -12.39 11.19
CA SER A 51 -10.10 -13.27 11.49
C SER A 51 -9.27 -12.73 12.66
N ARG A 52 -8.94 -13.59 13.61
CA ARG A 52 -7.96 -13.26 14.64
C ARG A 52 -6.59 -13.20 13.98
N VAL A 53 -6.00 -12.04 14.00
CA VAL A 53 -4.62 -11.83 13.51
C VAL A 53 -3.66 -12.16 14.63
N SER A 54 -2.63 -12.94 14.34
CA SER A 54 -1.46 -13.01 15.20
C SER A 54 -0.45 -11.97 14.69
N SER A 55 0.02 -11.12 15.57
CA SER A 55 0.98 -10.05 15.30
C SER A 55 2.36 -10.53 14.81
N ASP A 56 2.57 -11.82 14.72
CA ASP A 56 3.87 -12.43 14.41
C ASP A 56 3.91 -13.15 13.06
N ALA A 57 2.92 -12.91 12.20
CA ALA A 57 2.84 -13.58 10.92
C ALA A 57 3.90 -13.04 9.94
N ALA A 58 4.90 -13.87 9.64
CA ALA A 58 5.90 -13.55 8.64
C ALA A 58 5.33 -13.65 7.22
N PRO A 59 5.73 -12.76 6.28
CA PRO A 59 5.37 -12.88 4.87
C PRO A 59 5.68 -14.27 4.31
N ALA A 60 4.75 -14.85 3.54
CA ALA A 60 4.89 -16.22 3.05
C ALA A 60 6.07 -16.38 2.07
N ASN A 61 6.37 -15.33 1.29
CA ASN A 61 7.48 -15.34 0.34
C ASN A 61 8.19 -13.97 0.26
N ASP A 62 9.27 -13.91 -0.51
CA ASP A 62 10.11 -12.71 -0.59
C ASP A 62 9.43 -11.55 -1.30
N ASP A 63 8.51 -11.82 -2.23
CA ASP A 63 7.77 -10.77 -2.94
C ASP A 63 6.80 -10.03 -2.02
N GLU A 64 6.37 -10.67 -0.95
CA GLU A 64 5.47 -10.11 0.05
C GLU A 64 6.19 -9.29 1.13
N LYS A 65 7.50 -9.20 1.06
CA LYS A 65 8.36 -8.54 2.06
C LYS A 65 8.80 -7.15 1.63
N MET A 66 9.18 -6.35 2.61
CA MET A 66 9.75 -5.02 2.40
C MET A 66 11.21 -5.14 1.93
N GLN A 67 11.45 -5.01 0.62
CA GLN A 67 12.79 -5.08 0.04
C GLN A 67 13.45 -3.71 -0.11
N THR A 68 12.65 -2.67 -0.30
CA THR A 68 13.08 -1.27 -0.32
C THR A 68 12.06 -0.41 0.39
N LEU A 69 12.49 0.69 0.98
CA LEU A 69 11.63 1.65 1.66
C LEU A 69 12.05 3.07 1.29
N ARG A 70 11.11 3.89 0.87
CA ARG A 70 11.27 5.35 0.80
C ARG A 70 10.37 6.00 1.82
N ILE A 71 10.91 6.97 2.55
CA ILE A 71 10.18 7.79 3.52
C ILE A 71 10.29 9.23 3.06
N ILE A 72 9.14 9.88 2.88
CA ILE A 72 9.06 11.32 2.57
C ILE A 72 8.31 11.98 3.72
N VAL A 73 8.96 12.95 4.36
CA VAL A 73 8.37 13.76 5.44
C VAL A 73 8.03 15.13 4.87
N VAL A 74 6.78 15.53 5.02
CA VAL A 74 6.24 16.77 4.47
C VAL A 74 5.71 17.65 5.60
N ARG A 75 6.07 18.93 5.57
CA ARG A 75 5.62 19.94 6.52
C ARG A 75 4.16 20.37 6.25
N PRO A 76 3.49 21.07 7.20
CA PRO A 76 2.14 21.56 7.01
C PRO A 76 1.96 22.52 5.82
N ASP A 77 3.01 23.21 5.43
CA ASP A 77 3.03 24.10 4.27
C ASP A 77 3.18 23.38 2.92
N GLY A 78 3.29 22.05 2.95
CA GLY A 78 3.50 21.21 1.79
C GLY A 78 4.97 21.07 1.36
N THR A 79 5.92 21.62 2.10
CA THR A 79 7.34 21.54 1.77
C THR A 79 7.91 20.18 2.19
N VAL A 80 8.68 19.55 1.31
CA VAL A 80 9.40 18.30 1.60
C VAL A 80 10.55 18.58 2.57
N GLU A 81 10.49 18.01 3.75
CA GLU A 81 11.51 18.13 4.77
C GLU A 81 12.56 17.02 4.72
N ALA A 82 12.14 15.84 4.31
CA ALA A 82 13.04 14.70 4.06
C ALA A 82 12.51 13.82 2.93
N ASN A 83 13.42 13.30 2.13
CA ASN A 83 13.16 12.24 1.15
C ASN A 83 14.31 11.24 1.24
N ARG A 84 14.07 10.09 1.85
CA ARG A 84 15.09 9.09 2.08
C ARG A 84 14.70 7.75 1.48
N PHE A 85 15.55 7.23 0.61
CA PHE A 85 15.47 5.88 0.08
C PHE A 85 16.40 4.95 0.86
N VAL A 86 15.86 3.83 1.32
CA VAL A 86 16.58 2.81 2.08
C VAL A 86 16.49 1.48 1.33
N LYS A 87 17.64 0.89 1.06
CA LYS A 87 17.75 -0.47 0.54
C LYS A 87 18.51 -1.29 1.59
N PRO A 88 17.83 -2.16 2.34
CA PRO A 88 18.50 -3.04 3.30
C PRO A 88 19.54 -3.92 2.60
N SER A 89 20.65 -4.20 3.27
CA SER A 89 21.68 -5.11 2.78
C SER A 89 21.23 -6.58 2.77
N VAL A 90 20.21 -6.90 3.56
CA VAL A 90 19.51 -8.19 3.61
C VAL A 90 18.08 -7.94 3.14
N ALA A 91 17.64 -8.69 2.15
CA ALA A 91 16.40 -8.43 1.40
C ALA A 91 15.09 -8.59 2.20
N LEU A 92 15.08 -8.77 3.52
CA LEU A 92 13.91 -9.26 4.24
C LEU A 92 13.79 -8.58 5.61
N VAL A 93 13.34 -7.34 5.60
CA VAL A 93 13.12 -6.59 6.85
C VAL A 93 11.60 -6.47 7.06
N TYR A 94 11.11 -6.97 8.19
CA TYR A 94 9.70 -6.87 8.59
C TYR A 94 9.35 -5.48 9.06
N ASP A 95 10.28 -4.87 9.77
CA ASP A 95 10.20 -3.52 10.27
C ASP A 95 11.52 -2.79 10.04
N ARG A 96 11.46 -1.49 9.94
CA ARG A 96 12.61 -0.66 9.73
C ARG A 96 12.51 0.61 10.54
N GLN A 97 13.53 0.86 11.35
CA GLN A 97 13.67 2.11 12.10
C GLN A 97 14.59 3.08 11.33
N GLU A 98 14.10 4.30 11.12
CA GLU A 98 14.84 5.39 10.50
C GLU A 98 14.73 6.66 11.33
N ARG A 99 15.85 7.38 11.48
CA ARG A 99 15.92 8.63 12.26
C ARG A 99 16.07 9.83 11.34
N PHE A 100 15.25 10.85 11.59
CA PHE A 100 15.26 12.11 10.88
C PHE A 100 15.50 13.27 11.86
N LYS A 101 16.06 14.37 11.36
CA LYS A 101 16.10 15.63 12.06
C LYS A 101 15.12 16.57 11.39
N VAL A 102 14.06 16.95 12.12
CA VAL A 102 12.91 17.67 11.57
C VAL A 102 12.53 18.86 12.43
N VAL A 103 11.77 19.79 11.87
CA VAL A 103 11.20 20.92 12.62
C VAL A 103 10.14 20.39 13.58
N GLY A 104 10.26 20.71 14.85
CA GLY A 104 9.30 20.35 15.90
C GLY A 104 8.10 21.29 15.97
N ARG A 105 7.13 20.96 16.84
CA ARG A 105 5.91 21.73 17.13
C ARG A 105 4.99 21.92 15.93
N GLU A 106 4.97 20.94 15.03
CA GLU A 106 4.07 20.96 13.88
C GLU A 106 3.63 19.56 13.49
N LYS A 107 2.47 19.48 12.83
CA LYS A 107 2.01 18.25 12.21
C LYS A 107 2.83 17.96 10.97
N LYS A 108 3.10 16.67 10.72
CA LYS A 108 3.79 16.21 9.52
C LYS A 108 2.93 15.20 8.79
N GLN A 109 3.00 15.23 7.47
CA GLN A 109 2.52 14.14 6.65
C GLN A 109 3.71 13.26 6.28
N VAL A 110 3.64 11.98 6.60
CA VAL A 110 4.67 10.98 6.27
C VAL A 110 4.11 10.06 5.19
N TYR A 111 4.81 10.00 4.07
CA TYR A 111 4.48 9.10 2.97
C TYR A 111 5.49 7.95 2.93
N LEU A 112 4.99 6.74 2.85
CA LEU A 112 5.76 5.51 2.82
C LEU A 112 5.56 4.79 1.49
N PHE A 113 6.65 4.47 0.82
CA PHE A 113 6.66 3.75 -0.45
C PHE A 113 7.61 2.57 -0.34
N VAL A 114 7.07 1.36 -0.46
CA VAL A 114 7.83 0.12 -0.37
C VAL A 114 7.82 -0.57 -1.73
N ASN A 115 8.97 -1.11 -2.12
CA ASN A 115 9.17 -1.83 -3.39
C ASN A 115 8.89 -0.99 -4.63
N GLU A 116 9.15 0.32 -4.57
CA GLU A 116 8.86 1.28 -5.63
C GLU A 116 9.56 0.98 -6.97
N GLY A 117 10.66 0.22 -6.94
CA GLY A 117 11.47 -0.07 -8.13
C GLY A 117 10.77 -0.94 -9.18
N ASN A 118 9.85 -1.80 -8.73
CA ASN A 118 9.08 -2.70 -9.60
C ASN A 118 7.68 -2.15 -9.92
N THR A 119 7.34 -0.97 -9.38
CA THR A 119 6.00 -0.40 -9.52
C THR A 119 5.95 0.53 -10.72
N VAL A 120 5.05 0.22 -11.65
CA VAL A 120 4.68 1.10 -12.77
C VAL A 120 3.35 1.75 -12.43
N VAL A 121 3.31 3.08 -12.53
CA VAL A 121 2.12 3.87 -12.24
C VAL A 121 1.86 4.89 -13.34
N GLU A 122 0.59 5.22 -13.49
CA GLU A 122 0.11 6.31 -14.35
C GLU A 122 -0.85 7.20 -13.56
N THR A 123 -1.13 8.38 -14.03
CA THR A 123 -2.22 9.19 -13.51
C THR A 123 -3.57 8.62 -13.96
N MET A 124 -4.67 9.06 -13.35
CA MET A 124 -6.02 8.56 -13.69
C MET A 124 -6.41 8.77 -15.16
N ASP A 125 -5.82 9.75 -15.83
CA ASP A 125 -6.01 10.00 -17.26
C ASP A 125 -5.09 9.16 -18.18
N GLY A 126 -4.28 8.27 -17.59
CA GLY A 126 -3.36 7.39 -18.32
C GLY A 126 -2.02 8.02 -18.69
N THR A 127 -1.67 9.18 -18.12
CA THR A 127 -0.38 9.81 -18.36
C THR A 127 0.69 9.18 -17.47
N PRO A 128 1.78 8.61 -18.02
CA PRO A 128 2.88 8.09 -17.23
C PRO A 128 3.59 9.19 -16.44
N VAL A 129 3.95 8.92 -15.19
CA VAL A 129 4.61 9.90 -14.28
C VAL A 129 6.09 10.08 -14.57
N SER A 130 6.71 9.16 -15.32
CA SER A 130 8.10 9.20 -15.78
C SER A 130 8.22 8.52 -17.13
N ALA A 131 9.41 8.58 -17.74
CA ALA A 131 9.70 7.84 -18.96
C ALA A 131 9.63 6.33 -18.70
N GLY A 132 8.50 5.69 -18.98
CA GLY A 132 8.21 4.28 -18.69
C GLY A 132 7.39 4.05 -17.41
N GLY A 133 6.82 5.12 -16.82
CA GLY A 133 5.89 5.04 -15.70
C GLY A 133 6.50 4.58 -14.37
N LYS A 134 7.83 4.55 -14.24
CA LYS A 134 8.50 4.06 -13.03
C LYS A 134 8.35 5.04 -11.87
N LEU A 135 7.71 4.56 -10.82
CA LEU A 135 7.50 5.34 -9.61
C LEU A 135 8.81 5.78 -8.95
N SER A 136 9.84 4.92 -8.92
CA SER A 136 11.13 5.22 -8.30
C SER A 136 11.84 6.43 -8.94
N GLU A 137 11.72 6.60 -10.25
CA GLU A 137 12.28 7.76 -10.95
C GLU A 137 11.55 9.04 -10.55
N TYR A 138 10.22 8.99 -10.50
CA TYR A 138 9.40 10.13 -10.09
C TYR A 138 9.69 10.56 -8.66
N LEU A 139 9.68 9.62 -7.70
CA LEU A 139 9.93 9.92 -6.29
C LEU A 139 11.36 10.39 -6.01
N THR A 140 12.33 9.93 -6.78
CA THR A 140 13.74 10.37 -6.66
C THR A 140 13.94 11.82 -7.10
N ALA A 141 13.12 12.30 -8.02
CA ALA A 141 13.17 13.67 -8.51
C ALA A 141 12.62 14.71 -7.50
N ILE A 142 11.90 14.27 -6.47
CA ILE A 142 11.35 15.16 -5.44
C ILE A 142 12.47 15.53 -4.46
N GLY A 143 12.92 16.80 -4.51
CA GLY A 143 13.98 17.31 -3.64
C GLY A 143 13.50 17.75 -2.26
N VAL A 144 14.42 17.78 -1.29
CA VAL A 144 14.19 18.46 -0.01
C VAL A 144 14.09 19.96 -0.25
N GLY A 145 13.06 20.60 0.30
CA GLY A 145 12.74 22.01 0.07
C GLY A 145 11.73 22.23 -1.08
N ASP A 146 11.45 21.22 -1.90
CA ASP A 146 10.45 21.31 -2.95
C ASP A 146 9.02 21.26 -2.37
N SER A 147 8.06 21.78 -3.15
CA SER A 147 6.64 21.54 -2.87
C SER A 147 6.28 20.09 -3.18
N PHE A 148 5.72 19.39 -2.22
CA PHE A 148 5.32 17.99 -2.38
C PHE A 148 4.11 17.86 -3.33
N PRO A 149 4.18 17.04 -4.38
CA PRO A 149 3.14 16.92 -5.38
C PRO A 149 1.97 16.03 -4.92
N ALA A 150 1.35 16.35 -3.78
CA ALA A 150 0.32 15.53 -3.14
C ALA A 150 -0.85 15.19 -4.08
N GLY A 151 -1.30 16.16 -4.89
CA GLY A 151 -2.40 15.96 -5.85
C GLY A 151 -2.05 14.96 -6.96
N VAL A 152 -0.80 14.96 -7.45
CA VAL A 152 -0.36 13.97 -8.43
C VAL A 152 -0.30 12.60 -7.80
N LEU A 153 0.34 12.47 -6.63
CA LEU A 153 0.49 11.18 -5.94
C LEU A 153 -0.87 10.58 -5.54
N ALA A 154 -1.83 11.41 -5.14
CA ALA A 154 -3.19 10.96 -4.85
C ALA A 154 -3.95 10.47 -6.10
N SER A 155 -3.52 10.87 -7.31
CA SER A 155 -4.14 10.45 -8.57
C SER A 155 -3.44 9.26 -9.23
N LEU A 156 -2.33 8.77 -8.65
CA LEU A 156 -1.59 7.64 -9.23
C LEU A 156 -2.39 6.35 -9.11
N VAL A 157 -2.38 5.58 -10.18
CA VAL A 157 -2.99 4.24 -10.23
C VAL A 157 -1.97 3.21 -10.68
N ILE A 158 -2.10 2.00 -10.13
CA ILE A 158 -1.51 0.80 -10.69
C ILE A 158 -2.49 0.26 -11.72
N ARG A 159 -1.99 -0.24 -12.85
CA ARG A 159 -2.80 -0.86 -13.90
C ARG A 159 -2.29 -2.24 -14.26
N LEU A 160 -3.22 -3.15 -14.48
CA LEU A 160 -2.96 -4.49 -15.01
C LEU A 160 -3.50 -4.57 -16.44
N ASP A 161 -2.63 -4.86 -17.40
CA ASP A 161 -2.96 -4.92 -18.81
C ASP A 161 -3.10 -6.37 -19.28
N GLY A 162 -4.29 -6.72 -19.79
CA GLY A 162 -4.62 -8.07 -20.24
C GLY A 162 -5.38 -8.90 -19.21
N ASP A 163 -6.03 -9.96 -19.68
CA ASP A 163 -6.93 -10.77 -18.84
C ASP A 163 -6.18 -11.73 -17.91
N SER A 164 -4.92 -11.99 -18.18
CA SER A 164 -4.04 -12.82 -17.34
C SER A 164 -3.03 -11.98 -16.55
N ALA A 165 -3.15 -10.65 -16.58
CA ALA A 165 -2.22 -9.78 -15.87
C ALA A 165 -2.44 -9.87 -14.37
N GLN A 166 -1.34 -9.99 -13.62
CA GLN A 166 -1.28 -9.96 -12.16
C GLN A 166 -0.04 -9.22 -11.70
N LEU A 167 -0.01 -8.83 -10.44
CA LEU A 167 1.20 -8.29 -9.83
C LEU A 167 2.25 -9.40 -9.71
N SER A 168 3.49 -9.06 -9.98
CA SER A 168 4.62 -10.01 -9.95
C SER A 168 5.88 -9.35 -9.40
N GLY A 169 6.76 -10.16 -8.81
CA GLY A 169 7.93 -9.68 -8.10
C GLY A 169 7.55 -8.97 -6.80
N ALA A 170 8.47 -8.18 -6.24
CA ALA A 170 8.25 -7.49 -4.98
C ALA A 170 7.01 -6.61 -5.03
N LEU A 171 6.00 -6.96 -4.22
CA LEU A 171 4.69 -6.30 -4.23
C LEU A 171 4.81 -4.83 -3.81
N PRO A 172 4.12 -3.93 -4.50
CA PRO A 172 4.04 -2.53 -4.07
C PRO A 172 3.28 -2.42 -2.76
N MET A 173 3.86 -1.67 -1.81
CA MET A 173 3.23 -1.37 -0.53
C MET A 173 3.38 0.11 -0.25
N ASN A 174 2.38 0.68 0.38
CA ASN A 174 2.39 2.10 0.63
C ASN A 174 1.41 2.49 1.72
N GLU A 175 1.62 3.67 2.28
CA GLU A 175 0.68 4.32 3.19
C GLU A 175 1.04 5.79 3.37
N SER A 176 0.11 6.56 3.92
CA SER A 176 0.38 7.91 4.39
C SER A 176 -0.16 8.11 5.80
N HIS A 177 0.64 8.78 6.64
CA HIS A 177 0.31 9.01 8.03
C HIS A 177 0.45 10.47 8.40
N GLU A 178 -0.50 11.01 9.16
CA GLU A 178 -0.36 12.28 9.84
C GLU A 178 0.21 12.02 11.24
N ILE A 179 1.28 12.70 11.61
CA ILE A 179 1.91 12.63 12.92
C ILE A 179 2.06 14.02 13.51
N GLU A 180 1.99 14.14 14.83
CA GLU A 180 2.22 15.39 15.53
C GLU A 180 3.58 15.36 16.21
N VAL A 181 4.53 16.16 15.68
CA VAL A 181 5.88 16.27 16.21
C VAL A 181 5.93 17.36 17.25
N GLY A 182 6.21 16.98 18.50
CA GLY A 182 6.27 17.89 19.65
C GLY A 182 7.54 18.73 19.72
N ALA A 183 7.82 19.24 20.92
CA ALA A 183 9.01 20.03 21.22
C ALA A 183 10.22 19.20 21.69
N THR A 184 10.11 17.88 21.69
CA THR A 184 11.16 16.94 22.12
C THR A 184 11.31 15.83 21.10
N ASP A 185 12.43 15.13 21.18
CA ASP A 185 12.63 13.91 20.40
C ASP A 185 11.45 12.95 20.60
N CYS A 186 10.98 12.35 19.51
CA CYS A 186 9.79 11.49 19.50
C CYS A 186 9.97 10.29 18.58
N SER A 187 9.15 9.27 18.80
CA SER A 187 9.12 8.04 18.00
C SER A 187 7.69 7.70 17.64
N PHE A 188 7.48 7.22 16.41
CA PHE A 188 6.20 6.74 15.91
C PHE A 188 6.33 5.38 15.27
N GLU A 189 5.34 4.54 15.52
CA GLU A 189 5.15 3.28 14.80
C GLU A 189 4.18 3.53 13.65
N LEU A 190 4.64 3.27 12.44
CA LEU A 190 3.88 3.46 11.20
C LEU A 190 3.76 2.12 10.49
N PHE A 191 2.74 1.98 9.67
CA PHE A 191 2.54 0.77 8.90
C PHE A 191 2.44 1.07 7.40
N VAL A 192 2.66 0.04 6.59
CA VAL A 192 2.38 0.02 5.14
C VAL A 192 1.49 -1.15 4.80
N THR A 193 0.62 -0.98 3.80
CA THR A 193 -0.26 -2.02 3.29
C THR A 193 0.17 -2.47 1.90
N ARG A 194 0.09 -3.77 1.62
CA ARG A 194 0.30 -4.30 0.27
C ARG A 194 -0.84 -3.86 -0.63
N ALA A 195 -0.52 -3.27 -1.76
CA ALA A 195 -1.51 -2.88 -2.78
C ALA A 195 -1.96 -4.11 -3.61
N ALA A 196 -2.27 -5.20 -2.93
CA ALA A 196 -2.58 -6.48 -3.53
C ALA A 196 -3.61 -7.26 -2.71
N VAL A 197 -4.40 -8.07 -3.42
CA VAL A 197 -5.19 -9.18 -2.88
C VAL A 197 -4.50 -10.48 -3.31
N LYS A 198 -4.23 -11.35 -2.35
CA LYS A 198 -3.63 -12.67 -2.58
C LYS A 198 -4.71 -13.73 -2.67
N PHE A 199 -4.64 -14.58 -3.67
CA PHE A 199 -5.46 -15.79 -3.77
C PHE A 199 -4.58 -17.02 -3.72
N THR A 200 -4.96 -17.98 -2.88
CA THR A 200 -4.34 -19.32 -2.82
C THR A 200 -5.39 -20.36 -3.09
N TYR A 201 -5.16 -21.25 -4.04
CA TYR A 201 -6.05 -22.35 -4.38
C TYR A 201 -5.43 -23.68 -3.95
N ARG A 202 -6.18 -24.42 -3.12
CA ARG A 202 -5.84 -25.78 -2.68
C ARG A 202 -6.91 -26.72 -3.19
N ILE A 203 -6.55 -27.59 -4.15
CA ILE A 203 -7.49 -28.49 -4.83
C ILE A 203 -7.19 -29.93 -4.40
N THR A 204 -8.11 -30.52 -3.63
CA THR A 204 -8.00 -31.89 -3.14
C THR A 204 -8.89 -32.81 -3.99
N ASN A 205 -8.26 -33.74 -4.71
CA ASN A 205 -8.97 -34.74 -5.51
C ASN A 205 -9.21 -36.00 -4.66
N GLN A 206 -10.44 -36.21 -4.17
CA GLN A 206 -10.86 -37.42 -3.47
C GLN A 206 -11.59 -38.42 -4.40
N SER A 207 -11.74 -38.08 -5.67
CA SER A 207 -12.33 -38.99 -6.65
C SER A 207 -11.43 -40.20 -6.91
N GLU A 208 -11.95 -41.25 -7.52
CA GLU A 208 -11.18 -42.47 -7.85
C GLU A 208 -10.34 -42.35 -9.15
N ARG A 209 -10.25 -41.14 -9.71
CA ARG A 209 -9.61 -40.89 -11.00
C ARG A 209 -8.61 -39.74 -10.89
N ASN A 210 -7.58 -39.80 -11.71
CA ASN A 210 -6.77 -38.62 -11.99
C ASN A 210 -7.61 -37.65 -12.83
N LEU A 211 -7.60 -36.38 -12.45
CA LEU A 211 -8.29 -35.29 -13.10
C LEU A 211 -7.30 -34.25 -13.58
N VAL A 212 -7.78 -33.29 -14.36
CA VAL A 212 -6.97 -32.20 -14.89
C VAL A 212 -7.72 -30.89 -14.68
N LEU A 213 -7.05 -29.90 -14.11
CA LEU A 213 -7.52 -28.51 -14.07
C LEU A 213 -7.18 -27.89 -15.44
N THR A 214 -8.22 -27.55 -16.20
CA THR A 214 -8.11 -26.98 -17.56
C THR A 214 -8.43 -25.49 -17.64
N GLY A 215 -8.83 -24.88 -16.55
CA GLY A 215 -9.10 -23.45 -16.48
C GLY A 215 -9.39 -22.97 -15.06
N LEU A 216 -9.02 -21.74 -14.79
CA LEU A 216 -9.36 -21.01 -13.58
C LEU A 216 -9.58 -19.55 -13.92
N THR A 217 -10.68 -18.99 -13.41
CA THR A 217 -10.97 -17.55 -13.54
C THR A 217 -11.40 -16.96 -12.22
N ILE A 218 -11.19 -15.65 -12.06
CA ILE A 218 -11.68 -14.86 -10.94
C ILE A 218 -12.38 -13.63 -11.50
N ASP A 219 -13.67 -13.51 -11.24
CA ASP A 219 -14.50 -12.42 -11.76
C ASP A 219 -14.38 -11.15 -10.94
N ARG A 220 -14.64 -10.01 -11.61
CA ARG A 220 -14.85 -8.70 -10.98
C ARG A 220 -13.63 -8.10 -10.29
N MET A 221 -12.45 -8.51 -10.69
CA MET A 221 -11.22 -7.91 -10.20
C MET A 221 -11.02 -6.52 -10.80
N ALA A 222 -10.41 -5.62 -10.06
CA ALA A 222 -10.08 -4.29 -10.56
C ALA A 222 -8.89 -4.36 -11.52
N ARG A 223 -9.03 -3.75 -12.70
CA ARG A 223 -7.94 -3.57 -13.67
C ARG A 223 -7.03 -2.40 -13.28
N ARG A 224 -7.59 -1.44 -12.55
CA ARG A 224 -6.87 -0.27 -12.03
C ARG A 224 -7.24 0.00 -10.58
N GLU A 225 -6.29 0.43 -9.80
CA GLU A 225 -6.52 0.84 -8.42
C GLU A 225 -5.56 1.97 -8.03
N TYR A 226 -5.99 2.85 -7.13
CA TYR A 226 -5.13 3.89 -6.60
C TYR A 226 -3.88 3.29 -5.98
N TYR A 227 -2.73 3.88 -6.31
CA TYR A 227 -1.47 3.45 -5.73
C TYR A 227 -1.48 3.74 -4.21
N LEU A 228 -1.64 5.00 -3.80
CA LEU A 228 -1.84 5.34 -2.39
C LEU A 228 -3.30 5.14 -1.98
N PRO A 229 -3.59 4.68 -0.75
CA PRO A 229 -4.93 4.69 -0.21
C PRO A 229 -5.55 6.09 -0.31
N HIS A 230 -6.78 6.17 -0.82
CA HIS A 230 -7.45 7.42 -1.11
C HIS A 230 -8.85 7.42 -0.49
N GLY A 231 -8.99 8.08 0.66
CA GLY A 231 -10.24 8.11 1.42
C GLY A 231 -10.48 6.85 2.27
N THR A 232 -9.52 5.94 2.36
CA THR A 232 -9.58 4.80 3.26
C THR A 232 -9.49 5.27 4.71
N VAL A 233 -10.40 4.80 5.56
CA VAL A 233 -10.41 5.10 6.99
C VAL A 233 -10.19 3.81 7.78
N TYR A 234 -9.26 3.87 8.70
CA TYR A 234 -8.94 2.78 9.61
C TYR A 234 -9.47 3.10 11.00
N ALA A 235 -9.96 2.10 11.70
CA ALA A 235 -10.34 2.19 13.11
C ALA A 235 -9.95 0.90 13.83
N ASP A 236 -9.66 1.01 15.13
CA ASP A 236 -9.42 -0.16 15.95
C ASP A 236 -10.77 -0.69 16.45
N ASN A 237 -11.01 -2.00 16.34
CA ASN A 237 -12.19 -2.67 16.85
C ASN A 237 -12.10 -2.85 18.38
N GLU A 238 -13.13 -3.50 18.99
CA GLU A 238 -13.18 -3.75 20.43
C GLU A 238 -12.00 -4.61 20.96
N ASP A 239 -11.37 -5.41 20.10
CA ASP A 239 -10.21 -6.25 20.43
C ASP A 239 -8.87 -5.51 20.19
N GLY A 240 -8.89 -4.23 19.78
CA GLY A 240 -7.72 -3.42 19.45
C GLY A 240 -7.10 -3.77 18.10
N ILE A 241 -7.82 -4.51 17.25
CA ILE A 241 -7.38 -4.88 15.90
C ILE A 241 -7.80 -3.77 14.94
N ARG A 242 -6.85 -3.30 14.13
CA ARG A 242 -7.10 -2.28 13.11
C ARG A 242 -7.88 -2.85 11.93
N GLU A 243 -8.99 -2.22 11.60
CA GLU A 243 -9.86 -2.60 10.50
C GLU A 243 -10.08 -1.42 9.56
N ILE A 244 -10.38 -1.72 8.28
CA ILE A 244 -10.82 -0.72 7.33
C ILE A 244 -12.33 -0.50 7.52
N VAL A 245 -12.72 0.69 7.96
CA VAL A 245 -14.13 1.04 8.20
C VAL A 245 -14.73 1.84 7.03
N GLN A 246 -13.89 2.43 6.19
CA GLN A 246 -14.29 3.09 4.97
C GLN A 246 -13.29 2.78 3.87
N TYR A 247 -13.79 2.46 2.69
CA TYR A 247 -12.99 2.10 1.52
C TYR A 247 -12.90 3.26 0.54
N ASP A 248 -11.83 3.27 -0.24
CA ASP A 248 -11.67 4.21 -1.34
C ASP A 248 -12.74 4.03 -2.41
N ALA A 249 -13.05 5.11 -3.11
CA ALA A 249 -13.77 5.00 -4.38
C ALA A 249 -12.86 4.32 -5.42
N VAL A 250 -13.35 3.26 -6.04
CA VAL A 250 -12.58 2.49 -7.03
C VAL A 250 -12.67 3.12 -8.39
N PRO A 251 -11.60 3.19 -9.17
CA PRO A 251 -11.71 3.39 -10.61
C PRO A 251 -12.58 2.27 -11.21
N ALA A 252 -13.69 2.61 -11.85
CA ALA A 252 -14.64 1.65 -12.42
C ALA A 252 -14.05 1.02 -13.70
N ASP A 253 -13.26 -0.04 -13.52
CA ASP A 253 -12.67 -0.82 -14.59
C ASP A 253 -12.43 -2.23 -14.08
N TYR A 254 -13.41 -3.12 -14.33
CA TYR A 254 -13.37 -4.49 -13.83
C TYR A 254 -13.16 -5.46 -14.98
N TYR A 255 -12.49 -6.57 -14.67
CA TYR A 255 -12.24 -7.65 -15.60
C TYR A 255 -12.41 -9.01 -14.93
N THR A 256 -12.49 -10.05 -15.75
CA THR A 256 -12.34 -11.43 -15.31
C THR A 256 -10.89 -11.82 -15.50
N PHE A 257 -10.21 -12.08 -14.39
CA PHE A 257 -8.86 -12.63 -14.43
C PHE A 257 -8.90 -14.07 -14.95
N VAL A 258 -8.04 -14.38 -15.89
CA VAL A 258 -7.84 -15.72 -16.43
C VAL A 258 -6.45 -16.21 -16.04
N TYR A 259 -6.40 -17.25 -15.22
CA TYR A 259 -5.13 -17.83 -14.81
C TYR A 259 -4.43 -18.44 -16.05
N ALA A 260 -3.29 -17.87 -16.39
CA ALA A 260 -2.45 -18.32 -17.48
C ALA A 260 -1.16 -18.91 -16.89
N ASP A 261 -1.07 -20.21 -16.87
CA ASP A 261 0.14 -21.00 -16.65
C ASP A 261 0.37 -21.80 -17.92
N ASP A 262 1.62 -21.93 -18.34
CA ASP A 262 1.98 -22.78 -19.50
C ASP A 262 1.42 -24.19 -19.32
N ALA A 263 1.37 -24.69 -18.07
CA ALA A 263 0.78 -25.98 -17.75
C ALA A 263 -0.72 -26.06 -18.04
N ILE A 264 -1.50 -24.98 -17.85
CA ILE A 264 -2.94 -24.95 -18.20
C ILE A 264 -3.15 -24.85 -19.71
N SER A 265 -2.30 -24.07 -20.41
CA SER A 265 -2.44 -23.83 -21.84
C SER A 265 -2.19 -25.07 -22.71
N ASP A 266 -1.28 -25.96 -22.28
CA ASP A 266 -0.84 -27.12 -23.08
C ASP A 266 -1.55 -28.43 -22.71
N ALA A 267 -1.55 -28.80 -21.44
CA ALA A 267 -2.03 -30.11 -20.98
C ALA A 267 -2.96 -30.03 -19.75
N GLY A 268 -3.10 -28.85 -19.18
CA GLY A 268 -3.76 -28.64 -17.90
C GLY A 268 -2.89 -29.09 -16.70
N ILE A 269 -3.27 -28.63 -15.52
CA ILE A 269 -2.59 -29.01 -14.28
C ILE A 269 -3.15 -30.33 -13.76
N ALA A 270 -2.27 -31.32 -13.59
CA ALA A 270 -2.68 -32.64 -13.10
C ALA A 270 -3.20 -32.56 -11.66
N LEU A 271 -4.35 -33.16 -11.41
CA LEU A 271 -4.97 -33.36 -10.10
C LEU A 271 -4.99 -34.87 -9.78
N PRO A 272 -3.90 -35.47 -9.27
CA PRO A 272 -3.84 -36.90 -9.04
C PRO A 272 -4.84 -37.35 -7.98
N HIS A 273 -5.36 -38.56 -8.12
CA HIS A 273 -6.24 -39.19 -7.13
C HIS A 273 -5.61 -39.19 -5.73
N GLY A 274 -6.39 -38.82 -4.74
CA GLY A 274 -6.01 -38.80 -3.32
C GLY A 274 -4.98 -37.73 -2.96
N LYS A 275 -4.71 -36.75 -3.83
CA LYS A 275 -3.74 -35.68 -3.59
C LYS A 275 -4.38 -34.31 -3.51
N THR A 276 -3.71 -33.42 -2.78
CA THR A 276 -3.95 -31.99 -2.80
C THR A 276 -2.91 -31.32 -3.68
N VAL A 277 -3.34 -30.47 -4.59
CA VAL A 277 -2.52 -29.62 -5.42
C VAL A 277 -2.74 -28.18 -4.97
N GLU A 278 -1.67 -27.46 -4.67
CA GLU A 278 -1.69 -26.03 -4.39
C GLU A 278 -1.14 -25.29 -5.60
N LEU A 279 -1.89 -24.28 -6.07
CA LEU A 279 -1.46 -23.44 -7.17
C LEU A 279 -0.52 -22.34 -6.66
N PRO A 280 0.38 -21.83 -7.51
CA PRO A 280 1.10 -20.61 -7.22
C PRO A 280 0.14 -19.48 -6.78
N ALA A 281 0.57 -18.67 -5.82
CA ALA A 281 -0.24 -17.56 -5.35
C ALA A 281 -0.50 -16.56 -6.48
N ILE A 282 -1.72 -16.06 -6.55
CA ILE A 282 -2.18 -15.07 -7.53
C ILE A 282 -2.32 -13.73 -6.81
N TYR A 283 -1.73 -12.67 -7.35
CA TYR A 283 -1.77 -11.33 -6.76
C TYR A 283 -2.49 -10.37 -7.69
N LEU A 284 -3.68 -9.93 -7.30
CA LEU A 284 -4.52 -9.02 -8.05
C LEU A 284 -4.70 -7.70 -7.29
N LEU A 285 -5.23 -6.70 -7.97
CA LEU A 285 -5.58 -5.44 -7.33
C LEU A 285 -6.85 -5.61 -6.50
N GLU A 286 -7.02 -4.75 -5.50
CA GLU A 286 -8.20 -4.76 -4.64
C GLU A 286 -9.48 -4.61 -5.46
N GLY A 287 -10.54 -5.30 -5.02
CA GLY A 287 -11.82 -5.28 -5.67
C GLY A 287 -12.90 -4.71 -4.76
N LYS A 288 -13.68 -3.76 -5.28
CA LYS A 288 -14.78 -3.09 -4.57
C LYS A 288 -16.04 -3.06 -5.42
N SER A 289 -16.27 -4.16 -6.18
CA SER A 289 -17.47 -4.30 -6.99
C SER A 289 -18.73 -4.34 -6.11
N ALA A 290 -19.81 -3.72 -6.57
CA ALA A 290 -21.11 -3.84 -5.92
C ALA A 290 -21.73 -5.26 -6.05
N GLU A 291 -21.23 -6.07 -6.97
CA GLU A 291 -21.68 -7.44 -7.18
C GLU A 291 -20.71 -8.44 -6.54
N PRO A 292 -21.20 -9.61 -6.08
CA PRO A 292 -20.34 -10.61 -5.47
C PRO A 292 -19.24 -11.09 -6.41
N TYR A 293 -18.05 -11.27 -5.87
CA TYR A 293 -16.94 -11.94 -6.55
C TYR A 293 -17.24 -13.40 -6.77
N ALA A 294 -16.67 -13.98 -7.81
CA ALA A 294 -16.80 -15.39 -8.08
C ALA A 294 -15.51 -15.95 -8.67
N THR A 295 -15.31 -17.24 -8.50
CA THR A 295 -14.29 -18.01 -9.20
C THR A 295 -14.91 -19.15 -9.96
N SER A 296 -14.34 -19.47 -11.11
CA SER A 296 -14.69 -20.65 -11.89
C SER A 296 -13.47 -21.55 -12.04
N LEU A 297 -13.68 -22.85 -11.90
CA LEU A 297 -12.70 -23.89 -12.19
C LEU A 297 -13.24 -24.80 -13.29
N ALA A 298 -12.45 -25.04 -14.32
CA ALA A 298 -12.74 -26.06 -15.34
C ALA A 298 -11.94 -27.32 -15.02
N ILE A 299 -12.62 -28.41 -14.67
CA ILE A 299 -12.02 -29.70 -14.38
C ILE A 299 -12.42 -30.67 -15.48
N ASN A 300 -11.43 -31.23 -16.20
CA ASN A 300 -11.62 -32.02 -17.42
C ASN A 300 -12.56 -31.31 -18.42
N GLY A 301 -12.42 -29.99 -18.55
CA GLY A 301 -13.26 -29.17 -19.43
C GLY A 301 -14.67 -28.87 -18.92
N ILE A 302 -15.04 -29.32 -17.73
CA ILE A 302 -16.33 -29.01 -17.10
C ILE A 302 -16.16 -27.85 -16.16
N GLU A 303 -16.77 -26.71 -16.49
CA GLU A 303 -16.71 -25.50 -15.67
C GLU A 303 -17.66 -25.58 -14.48
N GLN A 304 -17.17 -25.13 -13.33
CA GLN A 304 -17.92 -24.97 -12.10
C GLN A 304 -17.61 -23.61 -11.49
N ARG A 305 -18.67 -22.84 -11.22
CA ARG A 305 -18.57 -21.48 -10.71
C ARG A 305 -19.06 -21.40 -9.27
N LYS A 306 -18.30 -20.68 -8.44
CA LYS A 306 -18.65 -20.37 -7.05
C LYS A 306 -18.61 -18.88 -6.80
N ALA A 307 -19.73 -18.31 -6.35
CA ALA A 307 -19.76 -16.96 -5.84
C ALA A 307 -19.21 -16.90 -4.41
N PHE A 308 -18.65 -15.75 -4.02
CA PHE A 308 -18.16 -15.43 -2.68
C PHE A 308 -19.12 -14.45 -1.98
N PRO A 309 -20.34 -14.87 -1.58
CA PRO A 309 -21.39 -13.97 -1.13
C PRO A 309 -21.03 -13.26 0.20
N SER A 310 -20.11 -13.83 0.96
CA SER A 310 -19.62 -13.26 2.24
C SER A 310 -18.47 -12.26 2.06
N LEU A 311 -18.00 -12.03 0.84
CA LEU A 311 -16.93 -11.10 0.52
C LEU A 311 -17.48 -9.96 -0.36
N PRO A 312 -18.16 -8.98 0.22
CA PRO A 312 -18.71 -7.86 -0.55
C PRO A 312 -17.61 -6.98 -1.14
N GLN A 313 -16.43 -6.99 -0.54
CA GLN A 313 -15.27 -6.24 -0.96
C GLN A 313 -13.99 -7.05 -0.70
N LEU A 314 -12.99 -6.81 -1.51
CA LEU A 314 -11.64 -7.39 -1.39
C LEU A 314 -10.64 -6.23 -1.29
N PRO A 315 -10.48 -5.63 -0.09
CA PRO A 315 -9.54 -4.55 0.09
C PRO A 315 -8.09 -5.04 -0.09
N ARG A 316 -7.19 -4.10 -0.32
CA ARG A 316 -5.76 -4.40 -0.32
C ARG A 316 -5.34 -5.11 0.97
N ASN A 317 -4.26 -5.85 0.92
CA ASN A 317 -3.74 -6.66 2.02
C ASN A 317 -4.70 -7.78 2.48
N THR A 318 -5.58 -8.27 1.60
CA THR A 318 -6.49 -9.40 1.85
C THR A 318 -5.91 -10.67 1.25
N HIS A 319 -5.96 -11.78 2.00
CA HIS A 319 -5.61 -13.12 1.54
C HIS A 319 -6.85 -14.02 1.51
N VAL A 320 -7.21 -14.49 0.34
CA VAL A 320 -8.34 -15.39 0.09
C VAL A 320 -7.81 -16.79 -0.15
N VAL A 321 -8.14 -17.73 0.72
CA VAL A 321 -7.82 -19.15 0.57
C VAL A 321 -9.05 -19.88 0.04
N VAL A 322 -8.92 -20.48 -1.13
CA VAL A 322 -9.98 -21.24 -1.79
C VAL A 322 -9.64 -22.72 -1.71
N ASN A 323 -10.28 -23.41 -0.77
CA ASN A 323 -10.17 -24.85 -0.62
C ASN A 323 -11.25 -25.54 -1.48
N VAL A 324 -10.82 -26.35 -2.41
CA VAL A 324 -11.68 -27.08 -3.35
C VAL A 324 -11.53 -28.56 -3.07
N ARG A 325 -12.64 -29.25 -2.83
CA ARG A 325 -12.67 -30.69 -2.68
C ARG A 325 -13.49 -31.31 -3.79
N ILE A 326 -12.91 -32.26 -4.47
CA ILE A 326 -13.60 -33.06 -5.50
C ILE A 326 -13.96 -34.40 -4.84
N PRO A 327 -15.26 -34.65 -4.52
CA PRO A 327 -15.68 -35.79 -3.73
C PRO A 327 -15.61 -37.12 -4.51
N ARG A 328 -15.61 -38.22 -3.76
CA ARG A 328 -15.49 -39.60 -4.32
C ARG A 328 -16.61 -39.97 -5.28
N TYR A 329 -17.83 -39.58 -4.96
CA TYR A 329 -19.05 -39.93 -5.69
C TYR A 329 -19.82 -38.68 -6.11
N GLY A 330 -19.22 -37.85 -6.94
CA GLY A 330 -19.90 -36.69 -7.47
C GLY A 330 -20.00 -36.76 -8.98
N ASN A 331 -21.16 -36.46 -9.56
CA ASN A 331 -21.35 -36.28 -11.00
C ASN A 331 -20.66 -35.00 -11.50
N GLY A 332 -19.37 -34.80 -11.09
CA GLY A 332 -18.61 -33.58 -11.31
C GLY A 332 -18.85 -32.45 -10.30
N ALA A 333 -19.69 -32.66 -9.28
CA ALA A 333 -19.90 -31.69 -8.23
C ALA A 333 -18.60 -31.44 -7.42
N VAL A 334 -18.29 -30.19 -7.15
CA VAL A 334 -17.14 -29.77 -6.36
C VAL A 334 -17.61 -29.12 -5.06
N GLU A 335 -17.03 -29.51 -3.95
CA GLU A 335 -17.25 -28.84 -2.67
C GLU A 335 -16.26 -27.68 -2.52
N TRP A 336 -16.79 -26.53 -2.17
CA TRP A 336 -16.02 -25.30 -2.05
C TRP A 336 -16.01 -24.80 -0.61
N GLN A 337 -14.81 -24.47 -0.11
CA GLN A 337 -14.65 -23.68 1.10
C GLN A 337 -13.80 -22.46 0.73
N VAL A 338 -14.27 -21.29 1.10
CA VAL A 338 -13.56 -20.03 0.87
C VAL A 338 -13.36 -19.35 2.21
N ASP A 339 -12.12 -19.17 2.58
CA ASP A 339 -11.72 -18.53 3.82
C ASP A 339 -10.96 -17.22 3.49
N VAL A 340 -11.20 -16.19 4.29
CA VAL A 340 -10.35 -15.01 4.32
C VAL A 340 -9.46 -15.12 5.54
N VAL A 341 -8.16 -15.11 5.30
CA VAL A 341 -7.15 -15.27 6.34
C VAL A 341 -6.23 -14.05 6.34
N PRO A 342 -5.44 -13.83 7.39
CA PRO A 342 -4.34 -12.88 7.34
C PRO A 342 -3.45 -13.14 6.13
N TYR A 343 -2.85 -12.10 5.58
CA TYR A 343 -2.00 -12.23 4.38
C TYR A 343 -0.87 -13.24 4.59
N ASP A 344 -0.45 -13.37 5.81
CA ASP A 344 0.59 -14.27 6.26
C ASP A 344 -0.06 -15.50 6.92
N GLU A 345 0.09 -16.67 6.31
CA GLU A 345 -0.35 -17.92 6.92
C GLU A 345 0.58 -18.30 8.07
N VAL A 346 0.05 -18.26 9.30
CA VAL A 346 0.64 -19.01 10.40
C VAL A 346 0.12 -20.44 10.29
N SER A 347 0.97 -21.37 9.88
CA SER A 347 0.71 -22.79 10.08
C SER A 347 0.71 -23.05 11.58
N LEU A 348 -0.48 -23.06 12.19
CA LEU A 348 -0.66 -23.58 13.53
C LEU A 348 -0.53 -25.10 13.42
N GLU A 349 0.69 -25.62 13.50
CA GLU A 349 0.89 -26.98 13.95
C GLU A 349 0.46 -26.98 15.43
N PRO A 350 -0.64 -27.65 15.79
CA PRO A 350 -0.94 -27.85 17.20
C PRO A 350 0.20 -28.69 17.78
N GLY A 351 1.05 -28.07 18.58
CA GLY A 351 1.99 -28.81 19.41
C GLY A 351 1.20 -29.71 20.32
N PHE A 352 1.03 -30.97 19.95
CA PHE A 352 0.58 -31.99 20.90
C PHE A 352 1.70 -32.12 21.92
N GLY A 353 1.48 -31.44 23.07
CA GLY A 353 2.30 -31.67 24.25
C GLY A 353 2.26 -33.15 24.62
N VAL A 354 3.42 -33.74 24.67
CA VAL A 354 3.66 -35.03 25.32
C VAL A 354 3.81 -34.78 26.82
#